data_db63d01c57ae7353e28ff1e59a02f4b8
#
_entry.id   db63d01c57ae7353e28ff1e59a02f4b8
#
_cell.length_a   1.000
_cell.length_b   1.000
_cell.length_c   1.000
_cell.angle_alpha   90.00
_cell.angle_beta   90.00
_cell.angle_gamma   90.00
#
_symmetry.space_group_name_H-M   'P 1'
#
loop_
_entity.id
_entity.type
_entity.pdbx_description
1 polymer ?
#
loop_
_entity_poly.entity_id
_entity_poly.type
_entity_poly.pdbx_seq_one_letter_code
_entity_poly.pdbx_strand_id
1 'polypeptide(L)' 'MDWDFSEDEAFLALCEAFRESGETSAMEFLATGEGAFHFQDLTQNAAGEGIDLSDSDSMAEFQMEILETIDEMSK' A
#
# COMPACT_ATOMS: atom_id res chain seq x y z
N MET A 1 7.43 11.82 -3.98
CA MET A 1 5.99 11.69 -4.25
C MET A 1 5.24 12.70 -3.39
N ASP A 2 4.32 13.46 -3.99
CA ASP A 2 3.69 14.60 -3.32
C ASP A 2 2.40 14.26 -2.58
N TRP A 3 1.90 13.05 -2.77
CA TRP A 3 0.65 12.62 -2.16
C TRP A 3 0.92 11.88 -0.86
N ASP A 4 0.24 12.32 0.21
CA ASP A 4 0.34 11.67 1.50
C ASP A 4 -0.74 10.59 1.60
N PHE A 5 -0.37 9.37 1.22
CA PHE A 5 -1.31 8.25 1.23
C PHE A 5 -1.62 7.74 2.64
N SER A 6 -0.87 8.18 3.65
CA SER A 6 -1.04 7.65 5.01
C SER A 6 -2.40 8.00 5.61
N GLU A 7 -3.08 9.00 5.06
CA GLU A 7 -4.42 9.40 5.51
C GLU A 7 -5.52 8.83 4.62
N ASP A 8 -5.16 8.14 3.54
CA ASP A 8 -6.13 7.60 2.59
C ASP A 8 -6.87 6.40 3.17
N GLU A 9 -8.17 6.32 2.91
CA GLU A 9 -9.01 5.22 3.42
C GLU A 9 -8.50 3.85 2.95
N ALA A 10 -8.08 3.75 1.69
CA ALA A 10 -7.57 2.48 1.17
C ALA A 10 -6.30 2.05 1.89
N PHE A 11 -5.42 3.02 2.20
CA PHE A 11 -4.21 2.70 2.95
C PHE A 11 -4.54 2.28 4.38
N LEU A 12 -5.47 2.97 5.03
CA LEU A 12 -5.86 2.62 6.39
C LEU A 12 -6.51 1.24 6.42
N ALA A 13 -7.31 0.91 5.43
CA ALA A 13 -7.92 -0.41 5.32
C ALA A 13 -6.86 -1.49 5.10
N LEU A 14 -5.84 -1.19 4.31
CA LEU A 14 -4.72 -2.11 4.09
C LEU A 14 -3.98 -2.39 5.39
N CYS A 15 -3.69 -1.34 6.16
CA CYS A 15 -3.00 -1.49 7.44
C CYS A 15 -3.81 -2.33 8.43
N GLU A 16 -5.10 -2.09 8.49
CA GLU A 16 -5.98 -2.84 9.38
C GLU A 16 -6.04 -4.31 8.98
N ALA A 17 -6.19 -4.58 7.69
CA ALA A 17 -6.22 -5.94 7.16
C ALA A 17 -4.91 -6.68 7.46
N PHE A 18 -3.77 -5.97 7.29
CA PHE A 18 -2.47 -6.54 7.61
C PHE A 18 -2.38 -6.94 9.08
N ARG A 19 -2.84 -6.05 9.95
CA ARG A 19 -2.82 -6.29 11.39
C ARG A 19 -3.68 -7.51 11.77
N GLU A 20 -4.85 -7.62 11.17
CA GLU A 20 -5.78 -8.71 11.45
C GLU A 20 -5.35 -10.04 10.83
N SER A 21 -4.56 -10.00 9.77
CA SER A 21 -4.13 -11.21 9.06
C SER A 21 -3.16 -12.06 9.89
N GLY A 22 -2.45 -11.44 10.82
CA GLY A 22 -1.43 -12.13 11.58
C GLY A 22 -0.09 -12.29 10.86
N GLU A 23 0.03 -11.74 9.65
CA GLU A 23 1.28 -11.79 8.89
C GLU A 23 2.34 -10.95 9.59
N THR A 24 3.58 -11.42 9.55
CA THR A 24 4.70 -10.72 10.18
C THR A 24 5.38 -9.74 9.23
N SER A 25 5.14 -9.88 7.94
CA SER A 25 5.76 -9.04 6.90
C SER A 25 4.70 -8.44 6.00
N ALA A 26 4.77 -7.12 5.80
CA ALA A 26 3.87 -6.44 4.89
C ALA A 26 4.04 -6.95 3.46
N MET A 27 5.28 -7.26 3.08
CA MET A 27 5.55 -7.80 1.74
C MET A 27 4.83 -9.14 1.53
N GLU A 28 4.88 -10.02 2.53
CA GLU A 28 4.18 -11.30 2.45
C GLU A 28 2.68 -11.11 2.40
N PHE A 29 2.15 -10.14 3.16
CA PHE A 29 0.74 -9.84 3.14
C PHE A 29 0.29 -9.37 1.75
N LEU A 30 1.08 -8.50 1.11
CA LEU A 30 0.74 -8.01 -0.23
C LEU A 30 0.78 -9.11 -1.28
N ALA A 31 1.47 -10.22 -1.01
CA ALA A 31 1.49 -11.38 -1.90
C ALA A 31 0.23 -12.23 -1.78
N THR A 32 -0.58 -12.03 -0.72
CA THR A 32 -1.85 -12.73 -0.58
C THR A 32 -2.92 -12.06 -1.43
N GLY A 33 -4.01 -12.79 -1.71
CA GLY A 33 -5.12 -12.23 -2.47
C GLY A 33 -5.75 -11.02 -1.80
N GLU A 34 -5.90 -11.07 -0.47
CA GLU A 34 -6.46 -9.96 0.30
C GLU A 34 -5.56 -8.73 0.26
N GLY A 35 -4.25 -8.93 0.45
CA GLY A 35 -3.31 -7.83 0.40
C GLY A 35 -3.24 -7.21 -0.99
N ALA A 36 -3.23 -8.04 -2.02
CA ALA A 36 -3.22 -7.56 -3.40
C ALA A 36 -4.47 -6.73 -3.72
N PHE A 37 -5.60 -7.16 -3.21
CA PHE A 37 -6.86 -6.44 -3.41
C PHE A 37 -6.79 -5.04 -2.81
N HIS A 38 -6.34 -4.94 -1.56
CA HIS A 38 -6.21 -3.64 -0.90
C HIS A 38 -5.16 -2.75 -1.58
N PHE A 39 -4.08 -3.35 -2.02
CA PHE A 39 -3.04 -2.60 -2.72
C PHE A 39 -3.58 -2.04 -4.04
N GLN A 40 -4.37 -2.83 -4.76
CA GLN A 40 -4.99 -2.37 -6.00
C GLN A 40 -5.91 -1.18 -5.77
N ASP A 41 -6.72 -1.22 -4.72
CA ASP A 41 -7.58 -0.08 -4.36
C ASP A 41 -6.74 1.17 -4.10
N LEU A 42 -5.63 1.00 -3.40
CA LEU A 42 -4.75 2.12 -3.09
C LEU A 42 -4.13 2.69 -4.36
N THR A 43 -3.74 1.85 -5.31
CA THR A 43 -3.17 2.34 -6.57
C THR A 43 -4.22 3.11 -7.39
N GLN A 44 -5.48 2.70 -7.34
CA GLN A 44 -6.55 3.42 -8.01
C GLN A 44 -6.75 4.81 -7.40
N ASN A 45 -6.69 4.91 -6.08
CA ASN A 45 -6.78 6.19 -5.41
C ASN A 45 -5.59 7.09 -5.74
N ALA A 46 -4.40 6.49 -5.82
CA ALA A 46 -3.19 7.22 -6.20
C ALA A 46 -3.34 7.81 -7.61
N ALA A 47 -3.87 7.03 -8.54
CA ALA A 47 -4.10 7.51 -9.90
C ALA A 47 -5.08 8.68 -9.91
N GLY A 48 -6.11 8.63 -9.05
CA GLY A 48 -7.05 9.73 -8.90
C GLY A 48 -6.41 11.00 -8.33
N GLU A 49 -5.31 10.86 -7.60
CA GLU A 49 -4.56 11.98 -7.03
C GLU A 49 -3.47 12.49 -7.99
N GLY A 50 -3.40 11.96 -9.18
CA GLY A 50 -2.44 12.42 -10.18
C GLY A 50 -1.10 11.71 -10.14
N ILE A 51 -0.99 10.63 -9.39
CA ILE A 51 0.24 9.83 -9.32
C ILE A 51 0.26 8.91 -10.55
N ASP A 52 1.33 9.00 -11.34
CA ASP A 52 1.49 8.17 -12.52
C ASP A 52 2.15 6.85 -12.16
N LEU A 53 1.38 5.77 -12.21
CA LEU A 53 1.87 4.43 -11.91
C LEU A 53 1.92 3.54 -13.15
N SER A 54 1.89 4.13 -14.33
CA SER A 54 1.95 3.38 -15.59
C SER A 54 3.34 2.82 -15.86
N ASP A 55 4.36 3.45 -15.28
CA ASP A 55 5.75 3.01 -15.41
C ASP A 55 6.06 1.99 -14.31
N SER A 56 6.75 0.90 -14.67
CA SER A 56 7.07 -0.15 -13.70
C SER A 56 7.98 0.35 -12.58
N ASP A 57 8.87 1.29 -12.88
CA ASP A 57 9.75 1.87 -11.87
C ASP A 57 8.96 2.69 -10.86
N SER A 58 8.00 3.49 -11.34
CA SER A 58 7.13 4.28 -10.47
C SER A 58 6.27 3.40 -9.59
N MET A 59 5.75 2.32 -10.15
CA MET A 59 4.95 1.35 -9.38
C MET A 59 5.79 0.69 -8.29
N ALA A 60 7.02 0.30 -8.62
CA ALA A 60 7.91 -0.34 -7.65
C ALA A 60 8.26 0.63 -6.52
N GLU A 61 8.53 1.90 -6.84
CA GLU A 61 8.80 2.92 -5.83
C GLU A 61 7.60 3.12 -4.91
N PHE A 62 6.40 3.19 -5.49
CA PHE A 62 5.18 3.36 -4.73
C PHE A 62 4.98 2.20 -3.77
N GLN A 63 5.18 0.98 -4.26
CA GLN A 63 5.04 -0.22 -3.44
C GLN A 63 6.03 -0.20 -2.28
N MET A 64 7.29 0.17 -2.54
CA MET A 64 8.30 0.25 -1.48
C MET A 64 7.94 1.27 -0.42
N GLU A 65 7.44 2.43 -0.82
CA GLU A 65 7.04 3.45 0.14
C GLU A 65 5.90 2.97 1.03
N ILE A 66 4.94 2.27 0.44
CA ILE A 66 3.83 1.71 1.20
C ILE A 66 4.33 0.67 2.20
N LEU A 67 5.21 -0.23 1.75
CA LEU A 67 5.76 -1.27 2.63
C LEU A 67 6.55 -0.66 3.78
N GLU A 68 7.37 0.33 3.51
CA GLU A 68 8.15 1.00 4.54
C GLU A 68 7.25 1.71 5.55
N THR A 69 6.20 2.36 5.08
CA THR A 69 5.27 3.07 5.96
C THR A 69 4.51 2.10 6.85
N ILE A 70 4.05 0.99 6.30
CA ILE A 70 3.35 -0.03 7.08
C ILE A 70 4.29 -0.59 8.15
N ASP A 71 5.54 -0.86 7.78
CA ASP A 71 6.53 -1.39 8.69
C ASP A 71 6.79 -0.43 9.85
N GLU A 72 6.89 0.86 9.57
CA GLU A 72 7.07 1.87 10.60
C GLU A 72 5.87 1.97 11.53
N MET A 73 4.67 1.87 10.98
CA MET A 73 3.45 1.95 11.78
C MET A 73 3.26 0.72 12.66
N SER A 74 3.89 -0.39 12.31
CA SER A 74 3.78 -1.65 13.07
C SER A 74 4.73 -1.74 14.25
N LYS A 75 5.65 -0.82 14.37
CA LYS A 75 6.65 -0.85 15.46
C LYS A 75 6.12 -0.35 16.77
#